data_58ed3cf61336362d389e45d27f9188ae
#
_entry.id   58ed3cf61336362d389e45d27f9188ae
#
_cell.length_a   1.000
_cell.length_b   1.000
_cell.length_c   1.000
_cell.angle_alpha   90.00
_cell.angle_beta   90.00
_cell.angle_gamma   90.00
#
_symmetry.space_group_name_H-M   'P 1'
#
loop_
_entity.id
_entity.type
_entity.pdbx_description
1 polymer ?
#
loop_
_entity_poly.entity_id
_entity_poly.type
_entity_poly.pdbx_seq_one_letter_code
_entity_poly.pdbx_strand_id
1 'polypeptide(L)'
;MRHLLTALLLFTAVSLQAQTTVEKWGCAELSFTHIAAGNPFEVTLEATFTCGEQSLTVRGFYDGDDTYRIRFMPTEVGTWSYTTRSSARTLNRQKGTIIATEPTEANHGPVTTEGLGFRYADGTTYHPFGTTTYALSLFRPEIQEQTLQSLAQTGFNKTRFCILPKDYPTPHDAPTLFPFEMISQSVDSVGNTVYKWDFTRPNPTFFQNVDRRILDLQKLGIEADLILFHPYDKGVWGFDRMGEEFDRNYLEYLVARVGSYRNVWWSLANEWDLVRTKKYEDWKTLTEIVVKADPYRHLCSIHGGSAVYYDYHLPEYTHVSFQDEGPLYSMTASGTMRQIFRKPVIADEIGYEGDTAMRWARWSPQFMTHLVMNGIMGGIYVTHGECYRDPTREDWVYWSDGSVLRGGSWQRIAFLRQIVEEAPNPIRPADISRDEQTSTAGEGYFFVYFGQQILRDWVFNLPDSNSHFKRIQEGDRFRVEIINLWDMTIQECPTIFEATEKINYRHYDKHHRLVQLPETAYVLLRITKVEN
;
A
#
# COMPACT_ATOMS: atom_id res chain seq x y z
N MET A 1 -65.77 51.05 -8.54
CA MET A 1 -65.31 49.68 -8.51
C MET A 1 -63.98 49.58 -9.28
N ARG A 2 -62.84 49.49 -8.54
CA ARG A 2 -61.52 49.33 -9.11
C ARG A 2 -61.04 47.95 -8.69
N HIS A 3 -60.87 47.05 -9.63
CA HIS A 3 -60.28 45.72 -9.42
C HIS A 3 -58.76 45.87 -9.39
N LEU A 4 -58.12 45.63 -8.23
CA LEU A 4 -56.69 45.37 -8.15
C LEU A 4 -56.41 43.90 -8.52
N LEU A 5 -55.74 43.67 -9.65
CA LEU A 5 -55.10 42.38 -9.93
C LEU A 5 -53.74 42.32 -9.22
N THR A 6 -53.65 41.46 -8.24
CA THR A 6 -52.35 41.12 -7.58
C THR A 6 -51.69 40.01 -8.39
N ALA A 7 -50.65 40.32 -9.16
CA ALA A 7 -49.83 39.35 -9.85
C ALA A 7 -48.85 38.71 -8.84
N LEU A 8 -48.99 37.44 -8.58
CA LEU A 8 -48.10 36.62 -7.77
C LEU A 8 -46.87 36.19 -8.62
N LEU A 9 -45.76 36.89 -8.48
CA LEU A 9 -44.48 36.50 -9.07
C LEU A 9 -43.89 35.31 -8.29
N LEU A 10 -43.99 34.12 -8.85
CA LEU A 10 -43.23 32.96 -8.39
C LEU A 10 -41.76 33.13 -8.80
N PHE A 11 -40.93 33.55 -7.84
CA PHE A 11 -39.49 33.45 -7.97
C PHE A 11 -39.08 31.96 -7.82
N THR A 12 -38.83 31.29 -8.91
CA THR A 12 -38.07 30.05 -8.88
C THR A 12 -36.60 30.37 -8.59
N ALA A 13 -36.17 30.20 -7.35
CA ALA A 13 -34.77 30.25 -6.99
C ALA A 13 -34.07 29.06 -7.69
N VAL A 14 -33.44 29.33 -8.83
CA VAL A 14 -32.47 28.40 -9.42
C VAL A 14 -31.23 28.51 -8.52
N SER A 15 -31.08 27.57 -7.62
CA SER A 15 -29.80 27.38 -6.92
C SER A 15 -28.74 27.06 -7.97
N LEU A 16 -27.90 28.04 -8.31
CA LEU A 16 -26.65 27.76 -9.00
C LEU A 16 -25.79 26.95 -8.02
N GLN A 17 -25.88 25.62 -8.11
CA GLN A 17 -24.94 24.76 -7.41
C GLN A 17 -23.60 24.99 -8.07
N ALA A 18 -22.60 25.46 -7.32
CA ALA A 18 -21.25 25.68 -7.83
C ALA A 18 -20.77 24.40 -8.50
N GLN A 19 -20.35 24.51 -9.76
CA GLN A 19 -19.88 23.37 -10.53
C GLN A 19 -18.59 22.86 -9.91
N THR A 20 -18.61 21.62 -9.39
CA THR A 20 -17.45 20.99 -8.78
C THR A 20 -16.47 20.58 -9.88
N THR A 21 -15.24 21.08 -9.81
CA THR A 21 -14.15 20.69 -10.71
C THR A 21 -13.13 19.90 -9.92
N VAL A 22 -12.66 18.78 -10.47
CA VAL A 22 -11.63 17.89 -9.89
C VAL A 22 -10.77 17.34 -11.02
N GLU A 23 -9.52 17.02 -10.76
CA GLU A 23 -8.70 16.29 -11.74
C GLU A 23 -9.15 14.82 -11.86
N LYS A 24 -8.94 14.19 -13.01
CA LYS A 24 -9.04 12.73 -13.18
C LYS A 24 -8.24 12.05 -12.08
N TRP A 25 -8.81 11.01 -11.45
CA TRP A 25 -8.28 10.32 -10.27
C TRP A 25 -8.15 11.18 -9.00
N GLY A 26 -8.68 12.40 -9.00
CA GLY A 26 -8.91 13.18 -7.79
C GLY A 26 -10.24 12.78 -7.14
N CYS A 27 -10.48 13.21 -5.92
CA CYS A 27 -11.72 12.91 -5.19
C CYS A 27 -12.65 14.12 -5.16
N ALA A 28 -13.81 14.04 -5.81
CA ALA A 28 -14.91 14.99 -5.66
C ALA A 28 -15.82 14.54 -4.52
N GLU A 29 -16.22 15.46 -3.66
CA GLU A 29 -17.14 15.20 -2.55
C GLU A 29 -18.45 15.97 -2.73
N LEU A 30 -19.57 15.25 -2.69
CA LEU A 30 -20.93 15.78 -2.67
C LEU A 30 -21.48 15.70 -1.24
N SER A 31 -22.08 16.78 -0.76
CA SER A 31 -22.70 16.86 0.57
C SER A 31 -24.19 17.12 0.46
N PHE A 32 -24.96 16.39 1.25
CA PHE A 32 -26.41 16.48 1.32
C PHE A 32 -26.85 16.52 2.79
N THR A 33 -27.93 17.21 3.09
CA THR A 33 -28.49 17.29 4.45
C THR A 33 -29.81 16.54 4.54
N HIS A 34 -29.96 15.70 5.56
CA HIS A 34 -31.21 15.00 5.86
C HIS A 34 -31.29 14.62 7.33
N ILE A 35 -32.38 14.99 8.00
CA ILE A 35 -32.67 14.59 9.37
C ILE A 35 -33.40 13.25 9.33
N ALA A 36 -32.71 12.20 9.75
CA ALA A 36 -33.27 10.85 9.80
C ALA A 36 -34.23 10.70 10.99
N ALA A 37 -35.36 10.03 10.77
CA ALA A 37 -36.32 9.75 11.86
C ALA A 37 -35.86 8.62 12.82
N GLY A 38 -34.85 7.86 12.43
CA GLY A 38 -34.26 6.73 13.18
C GLY A 38 -32.75 6.76 13.15
N ASN A 39 -32.13 5.56 13.03
CA ASN A 39 -30.68 5.47 12.88
C ASN A 39 -30.24 6.06 11.52
N PRO A 40 -29.45 7.17 11.49
CA PRO A 40 -29.04 7.80 10.25
C PRO A 40 -28.15 6.90 9.38
N PHE A 41 -27.45 5.93 9.95
CA PHE A 41 -26.62 4.97 9.20
C PHE A 41 -27.42 3.94 8.41
N GLU A 42 -28.71 3.76 8.68
CA GLU A 42 -29.62 2.91 7.92
C GLU A 42 -30.19 3.58 6.67
N VAL A 43 -30.01 4.90 6.53
CA VAL A 43 -30.42 5.61 5.32
C VAL A 43 -29.50 5.26 4.18
N THR A 44 -30.04 4.58 3.17
CA THR A 44 -29.27 4.23 1.97
C THR A 44 -29.10 5.46 1.07
N LEU A 45 -27.91 5.64 0.56
CA LEU A 45 -27.58 6.69 -0.42
C LEU A 45 -26.55 6.14 -1.41
N GLU A 46 -26.78 6.35 -2.68
CA GLU A 46 -25.82 6.08 -3.76
C GLU A 46 -26.01 7.09 -4.89
N ALA A 47 -25.02 7.26 -5.73
CA ALA A 47 -25.15 8.02 -6.96
C ALA A 47 -24.55 7.23 -8.14
N THR A 48 -25.23 7.27 -9.28
CA THR A 48 -24.70 6.80 -10.56
C THR A 48 -24.16 8.00 -11.31
N PHE A 49 -22.86 7.95 -11.62
CA PHE A 49 -22.13 8.94 -12.40
C PHE A 49 -21.95 8.42 -13.82
N THR A 50 -22.15 9.30 -14.81
CA THR A 50 -22.03 8.95 -16.24
C THR A 50 -21.23 10.00 -17.01
N CYS A 51 -20.29 9.55 -17.85
CA CYS A 51 -19.53 10.37 -18.79
C CYS A 51 -19.33 9.57 -20.09
N GLY A 52 -19.94 10.02 -21.20
CA GLY A 52 -19.95 9.23 -22.42
C GLY A 52 -20.57 7.84 -22.20
N GLU A 53 -19.82 6.80 -22.51
CA GLU A 53 -20.22 5.39 -22.30
C GLU A 53 -19.87 4.86 -20.88
N GLN A 54 -19.10 5.62 -20.12
CA GLN A 54 -18.70 5.23 -18.76
C GLN A 54 -19.86 5.45 -17.78
N SER A 55 -20.06 4.49 -16.90
CA SER A 55 -21.04 4.56 -15.82
C SER A 55 -20.48 3.92 -14.56
N LEU A 56 -20.53 4.66 -13.45
CA LEU A 56 -20.04 4.20 -12.15
C LEU A 56 -21.08 4.50 -11.08
N THR A 57 -21.43 3.51 -10.27
CA THR A 57 -22.30 3.71 -9.11
C THR A 57 -21.47 3.64 -7.83
N VAL A 58 -21.55 4.70 -7.03
CA VAL A 58 -20.81 4.86 -5.78
C VAL A 58 -21.78 5.01 -4.63
N ARG A 59 -21.53 4.31 -3.52
CA ARG A 59 -22.32 4.43 -2.29
C ARG A 59 -21.91 5.69 -1.53
N GLY A 60 -22.91 6.34 -0.92
CA GLY A 60 -22.71 7.39 0.05
C GLY A 60 -22.70 6.87 1.48
N PHE A 61 -22.35 7.73 2.40
CA PHE A 61 -22.27 7.43 3.84
C PHE A 61 -22.75 8.62 4.68
N TYR A 62 -23.19 8.33 5.90
CA TYR A 62 -23.49 9.36 6.90
C TYR A 62 -22.20 9.82 7.58
N ASP A 63 -21.98 11.14 7.66
CA ASP A 63 -20.75 11.76 8.17
C ASP A 63 -20.95 12.58 9.46
N GLY A 64 -22.08 12.40 10.14
CA GLY A 64 -22.44 13.17 11.32
C GLY A 64 -23.23 14.44 11.00
N ASP A 65 -23.82 15.07 12.03
CA ASP A 65 -24.52 16.37 11.94
C ASP A 65 -25.52 16.46 10.77
N ASP A 66 -26.37 15.44 10.62
CA ASP A 66 -27.37 15.32 9.54
C ASP A 66 -26.78 15.38 8.12
N THR A 67 -25.47 15.16 7.98
CA THR A 67 -24.73 15.24 6.72
C THR A 67 -24.51 13.86 6.13
N TYR A 68 -24.88 13.70 4.86
CA TYR A 68 -24.61 12.54 4.03
C TYR A 68 -23.66 12.94 2.91
N ARG A 69 -22.65 12.11 2.64
CA ARG A 69 -21.64 12.38 1.62
C ARG A 69 -21.59 11.29 0.57
N ILE A 70 -21.24 11.67 -0.64
CA ILE A 70 -20.81 10.78 -1.70
C ILE A 70 -19.45 11.27 -2.18
N ARG A 71 -18.45 10.41 -2.18
CA ARG A 71 -17.13 10.67 -2.75
C ARG A 71 -17.02 9.97 -4.09
N PHE A 72 -16.50 10.67 -5.07
CA PHE A 72 -16.38 10.16 -6.43
C PHE A 72 -15.01 10.46 -7.01
N MET A 73 -14.36 9.44 -7.57
CA MET A 73 -13.09 9.54 -8.29
C MET A 73 -13.39 9.39 -9.79
N PRO A 74 -13.33 10.47 -10.60
CA PRO A 74 -13.53 10.35 -12.04
C PRO A 74 -12.39 9.55 -12.67
N THR A 75 -12.73 8.58 -13.51
CA THR A 75 -11.78 7.71 -14.21
C THR A 75 -11.47 8.18 -15.63
N GLU A 76 -12.19 9.19 -16.13
CA GLU A 76 -11.98 9.82 -17.43
C GLU A 76 -12.13 11.34 -17.31
N VAL A 77 -11.42 12.06 -18.17
CA VAL A 77 -11.56 13.52 -18.32
C VAL A 77 -12.88 13.82 -19.02
N GLY A 78 -13.61 14.83 -18.54
CA GLY A 78 -14.87 15.23 -19.14
C GLY A 78 -15.93 15.64 -18.11
N THR A 79 -17.15 15.79 -18.57
CA THR A 79 -18.28 16.16 -17.72
C THR A 79 -19.03 14.91 -17.28
N TRP A 80 -18.98 14.64 -15.99
CA TRP A 80 -19.71 13.58 -15.32
C TRP A 80 -21.03 14.10 -14.80
N SER A 81 -22.14 13.56 -15.29
CA SER A 81 -23.46 13.83 -14.69
C SER A 81 -23.81 12.76 -13.68
N TYR A 82 -24.49 13.14 -12.60
CA TYR A 82 -24.92 12.18 -11.59
C TYR A 82 -26.41 12.27 -11.27
N THR A 83 -26.94 11.14 -10.78
CA THR A 83 -28.27 11.06 -10.19
C THR A 83 -28.20 10.18 -8.94
N THR A 84 -28.75 10.70 -7.82
CA THR A 84 -28.78 9.94 -6.56
C THR A 84 -29.99 9.02 -6.47
N ARG A 85 -29.80 7.90 -5.75
CA ARG A 85 -30.86 7.01 -5.26
C ARG A 85 -30.74 6.88 -3.75
N SER A 86 -31.86 7.03 -3.04
CA SER A 86 -31.87 7.00 -1.57
C SER A 86 -33.20 6.50 -1.03
N SER A 87 -33.20 5.87 0.16
CA SER A 87 -34.40 5.61 0.94
C SER A 87 -35.03 6.87 1.51
N ALA A 88 -34.25 7.95 1.71
CA ALA A 88 -34.74 9.25 2.14
C ALA A 88 -35.17 10.10 0.94
N ARG A 89 -36.40 10.61 0.98
CA ARG A 89 -36.99 11.40 -0.13
C ARG A 89 -36.17 12.63 -0.50
N THR A 90 -35.59 13.32 0.49
CA THR A 90 -34.81 14.54 0.29
C THR A 90 -33.47 14.28 -0.37
N LEU A 91 -32.91 13.08 -0.23
CA LEU A 91 -31.66 12.65 -0.84
C LEU A 91 -31.84 11.96 -2.19
N ASN A 92 -33.08 11.55 -2.51
CA ASN A 92 -33.38 10.77 -3.69
C ASN A 92 -33.54 11.65 -4.94
N ARG A 93 -33.05 11.18 -6.10
CA ARG A 93 -33.14 11.86 -7.41
C ARG A 93 -32.48 13.25 -7.46
N GLN A 94 -31.51 13.52 -6.59
CA GLN A 94 -30.67 14.70 -6.71
C GLN A 94 -29.78 14.55 -7.96
N LYS A 95 -29.58 15.65 -8.68
CA LYS A 95 -28.82 15.66 -9.94
C LYS A 95 -27.81 16.79 -9.95
N GLY A 96 -26.71 16.60 -10.65
CA GLY A 96 -25.68 17.60 -10.86
C GLY A 96 -24.60 17.12 -11.79
N THR A 97 -23.54 17.89 -11.90
CA THR A 97 -22.39 17.60 -12.75
C THR A 97 -21.09 17.85 -12.02
N ILE A 98 -20.06 17.08 -12.38
CA ILE A 98 -18.68 17.24 -11.97
C ILE A 98 -17.85 17.36 -13.25
N ILE A 99 -16.95 18.34 -13.31
CA ILE A 99 -15.96 18.45 -14.39
C ILE A 99 -14.69 17.78 -13.94
N ALA A 100 -14.28 16.74 -14.66
CA ALA A 100 -12.97 16.10 -14.51
C ALA A 100 -11.99 16.73 -15.53
N THR A 101 -10.91 17.30 -15.01
CA THR A 101 -9.81 17.85 -15.82
C THR A 101 -8.69 16.83 -15.98
N GLU A 102 -7.69 17.15 -16.84
CA GLU A 102 -6.45 16.36 -16.90
C GLU A 102 -5.80 16.28 -15.52
N PRO A 103 -5.17 15.14 -15.18
CA PRO A 103 -4.45 14.98 -13.93
C PRO A 103 -3.19 15.86 -13.93
N THR A 104 -2.81 16.33 -12.75
CA THR A 104 -1.50 16.97 -12.55
C THR A 104 -0.37 15.94 -12.67
N GLU A 105 0.86 16.41 -12.89
CA GLU A 105 2.06 15.55 -13.03
C GLU A 105 2.28 14.65 -11.80
N ALA A 106 1.87 15.08 -10.62
CA ALA A 106 1.98 14.29 -9.38
C ALA A 106 0.83 13.29 -9.18
N ASN A 107 -0.16 13.25 -10.08
CA ASN A 107 -1.31 12.37 -9.97
C ASN A 107 -1.30 11.29 -11.05
N HIS A 108 -0.67 10.17 -10.75
CA HIS A 108 -0.56 9.00 -11.63
C HIS A 108 -1.81 8.08 -11.59
N GLY A 109 -2.81 8.42 -10.78
CA GLY A 109 -3.99 7.57 -10.53
C GLY A 109 -3.71 6.42 -9.56
N PRO A 110 -4.68 5.51 -9.36
CA PRO A 110 -4.50 4.36 -8.48
C PRO A 110 -3.48 3.37 -9.03
N VAL A 111 -2.81 2.66 -8.11
CA VAL A 111 -1.91 1.56 -8.46
C VAL A 111 -2.72 0.33 -8.86
N THR A 112 -2.28 -0.34 -9.91
CA THR A 112 -2.85 -1.59 -10.42
C THR A 112 -1.76 -2.64 -10.60
N THR A 113 -2.15 -3.91 -10.85
CA THR A 113 -1.19 -4.95 -11.20
C THR A 113 -0.91 -4.98 -12.70
N GLU A 114 0.35 -5.19 -13.07
CA GLU A 114 0.76 -5.50 -14.43
C GLU A 114 1.68 -6.71 -14.46
N GLY A 115 1.19 -7.81 -15.00
CA GLY A 115 1.91 -9.08 -14.97
C GLY A 115 2.24 -9.50 -13.54
N LEU A 116 3.53 -9.54 -13.19
CA LEU A 116 4.03 -9.88 -11.85
C LEU A 116 4.59 -8.65 -11.10
N GLY A 117 4.19 -7.45 -11.48
CA GLY A 117 4.56 -6.18 -10.87
C GLY A 117 3.38 -5.24 -10.72
N PHE A 118 3.68 -3.99 -10.44
CA PHE A 118 2.69 -2.94 -10.26
C PHE A 118 2.98 -1.75 -11.16
N ARG A 119 1.92 -1.01 -11.50
CA ARG A 119 2.00 0.29 -12.17
C ARG A 119 0.85 1.19 -11.74
N TYR A 120 1.00 2.46 -11.94
CA TYR A 120 -0.10 3.42 -11.82
C TYR A 120 -1.05 3.35 -13.03
N ALA A 121 -2.24 3.92 -12.87
CA ALA A 121 -3.25 3.93 -13.92
C ALA A 121 -2.85 4.70 -15.18
N ASP A 122 -1.89 5.62 -15.11
CA ASP A 122 -1.31 6.33 -16.26
C ASP A 122 -0.22 5.52 -17.00
N GLY A 123 0.14 4.33 -16.48
CA GLY A 123 1.17 3.47 -17.06
C GLY A 123 2.56 3.62 -16.43
N THR A 124 2.77 4.59 -15.53
CA THR A 124 4.04 4.76 -14.81
C THR A 124 4.31 3.54 -13.94
N THR A 125 5.51 2.97 -14.00
CA THR A 125 5.90 1.82 -13.18
C THR A 125 5.89 2.18 -11.69
N TYR A 126 5.35 1.30 -10.87
CA TYR A 126 5.34 1.44 -9.42
C TYR A 126 6.12 0.30 -8.76
N HIS A 127 7.11 0.66 -7.96
CA HIS A 127 7.89 -0.28 -7.14
C HIS A 127 7.55 -0.05 -5.66
N PRO A 128 6.80 -0.95 -4.99
CA PRO A 128 6.53 -0.82 -3.56
C PRO A 128 7.80 -0.86 -2.72
N PHE A 129 8.06 0.22 -2.01
CA PHE A 129 9.02 0.30 -0.91
C PHE A 129 8.23 0.63 0.34
N GLY A 130 7.81 -0.42 1.03
CA GLY A 130 6.83 -0.32 2.11
C GLY A 130 7.45 -0.18 3.49
N THR A 131 6.64 0.34 4.41
CA THR A 131 6.85 0.26 5.86
C THR A 131 5.52 0.02 6.58
N THR A 132 5.55 -0.18 7.89
CA THR A 132 4.35 -0.38 8.71
C THR A 132 4.22 0.75 9.73
N THR A 133 3.07 1.41 9.75
CA THR A 133 2.69 2.41 10.75
C THR A 133 1.32 2.06 11.33
N TYR A 134 1.21 0.87 11.93
CA TYR A 134 -0.08 0.25 12.31
C TYR A 134 -1.00 1.17 13.10
N ALA A 135 -0.46 2.04 13.94
CA ALA A 135 -1.26 2.92 14.79
C ALA A 135 -1.39 4.36 14.26
N LEU A 136 -1.08 4.62 12.98
CA LEU A 136 -1.04 5.97 12.41
C LEU A 136 -2.29 6.81 12.70
N SER A 137 -3.48 6.22 12.64
CA SER A 137 -4.75 6.92 12.90
C SER A 137 -5.30 6.73 14.33
N LEU A 138 -4.60 5.98 15.19
CA LEU A 138 -5.12 5.52 16.48
C LEU A 138 -4.56 6.30 17.68
N PHE A 139 -3.36 6.86 17.55
CA PHE A 139 -2.68 7.59 18.62
C PHE A 139 -3.09 9.06 18.68
N ARG A 140 -2.52 9.75 19.70
CA ARG A 140 -2.68 11.21 19.85
C ARG A 140 -2.25 11.95 18.59
N PRO A 141 -2.87 13.10 18.27
CA PRO A 141 -2.55 13.89 17.08
C PRO A 141 -1.06 14.19 16.93
N GLU A 142 -0.34 14.47 18.04
CA GLU A 142 1.09 14.81 18.02
C GLU A 142 1.95 13.64 17.50
N ILE A 143 1.61 12.41 17.88
CA ILE A 143 2.31 11.20 17.40
C ILE A 143 1.98 10.95 15.92
N GLN A 144 0.73 11.16 15.52
CA GLN A 144 0.32 11.06 14.11
C GLN A 144 1.11 12.03 13.24
N GLU A 145 1.19 13.30 13.64
CA GLU A 145 1.94 14.34 12.90
C GLU A 145 3.43 14.05 12.86
N GLN A 146 4.03 13.60 13.98
CA GLN A 146 5.45 13.22 14.01
C GLN A 146 5.74 12.03 13.10
N THR A 147 4.82 11.06 13.02
CA THR A 147 4.94 9.90 12.11
C THR A 147 4.92 10.35 10.65
N LEU A 148 4.01 11.25 10.28
CA LEU A 148 3.96 11.82 8.92
C LEU A 148 5.23 12.61 8.60
N GLN A 149 5.76 13.39 9.54
CA GLN A 149 7.03 14.10 9.35
C GLN A 149 8.19 13.14 9.15
N SER A 150 8.21 12.01 9.86
CA SER A 150 9.22 10.97 9.66
C SER A 150 9.08 10.32 8.28
N LEU A 151 7.86 9.94 7.87
CA LEU A 151 7.59 9.36 6.56
C LEU A 151 8.02 10.30 5.41
N ALA A 152 7.80 11.61 5.55
CA ALA A 152 8.18 12.61 4.55
C ALA A 152 9.70 12.70 4.31
N GLN A 153 10.52 12.18 5.23
CA GLN A 153 11.98 12.17 5.12
C GLN A 153 12.53 10.85 4.58
N THR A 154 11.67 9.86 4.35
CA THR A 154 12.07 8.52 3.91
C THR A 154 11.84 8.32 2.41
N GLY A 155 12.35 7.21 1.90
CA GLY A 155 12.03 6.73 0.55
C GLY A 155 10.84 5.78 0.50
N PHE A 156 10.07 5.63 1.57
CA PHE A 156 8.89 4.76 1.54
C PHE A 156 7.76 5.38 0.72
N ASN A 157 7.15 4.58 -0.13
CA ASN A 157 6.00 4.97 -0.97
C ASN A 157 4.75 4.13 -0.70
N LYS A 158 4.78 3.28 0.33
CA LYS A 158 3.66 2.48 0.81
C LYS A 158 3.75 2.36 2.33
N THR A 159 2.64 2.49 3.04
CA THR A 159 2.57 2.14 4.46
C THR A 159 1.32 1.35 4.78
N ARG A 160 1.45 0.36 5.67
CA ARG A 160 0.34 -0.43 6.19
C ARG A 160 -0.08 0.13 7.54
N PHE A 161 -1.38 0.35 7.74
CA PHE A 161 -1.90 0.75 9.05
C PHE A 161 -3.28 0.17 9.35
N CYS A 162 -3.53 -0.06 10.65
CA CYS A 162 -4.77 -0.65 11.14
C CYS A 162 -5.88 0.39 11.20
N ILE A 163 -7.08 0.01 10.77
CA ILE A 163 -8.29 0.82 10.95
C ILE A 163 -8.84 0.63 12.36
N LEU A 164 -8.97 -0.61 12.83
CA LEU A 164 -9.48 -0.88 14.16
C LEU A 164 -8.40 -0.70 15.23
N PRO A 165 -8.75 -0.26 16.45
CA PRO A 165 -7.81 -0.13 17.56
C PRO A 165 -7.04 -1.41 17.86
N LYS A 166 -5.77 -1.26 18.21
CA LYS A 166 -4.83 -2.32 18.52
C LYS A 166 -4.36 -2.18 19.98
N ASP A 167 -4.50 -3.26 20.76
CA ASP A 167 -3.95 -3.33 22.11
C ASP A 167 -2.48 -3.74 22.07
N TYR A 168 -1.62 -2.81 22.47
CA TYR A 168 -0.18 -3.07 22.53
C TYR A 168 0.23 -3.53 23.93
N PRO A 169 1.19 -4.45 24.06
CA PRO A 169 1.67 -4.92 25.35
C PRO A 169 2.48 -3.87 26.14
N THR A 170 2.87 -2.78 25.49
CA THR A 170 3.65 -1.70 26.09
C THR A 170 2.76 -0.53 26.51
N PRO A 171 3.15 0.32 27.47
CA PRO A 171 2.32 1.41 27.97
C PRO A 171 2.17 2.54 26.93
N HIS A 172 1.42 2.25 25.89
CA HIS A 172 0.98 3.24 24.94
C HIS A 172 -0.27 3.93 25.46
N ASP A 173 -0.45 5.17 25.07
CA ASP A 173 -1.71 5.85 25.32
C ASP A 173 -2.85 5.07 24.68
N ALA A 174 -3.88 4.80 25.47
CA ALA A 174 -5.08 4.18 24.95
C ALA A 174 -5.67 5.05 23.82
N PRO A 175 -6.31 4.46 22.81
CA PRO A 175 -7.02 5.22 21.79
C PRO A 175 -7.99 6.19 22.42
N THR A 176 -8.01 7.44 21.96
CA THR A 176 -8.95 8.46 22.43
C THR A 176 -10.24 8.51 21.60
N LEU A 177 -10.19 7.93 20.40
CA LEU A 177 -11.31 7.80 19.48
C LEU A 177 -11.52 6.33 19.14
N PHE A 178 -12.78 5.93 19.03
CA PHE A 178 -13.16 4.56 18.71
C PHE A 178 -14.08 4.53 17.48
N PRO A 179 -14.08 3.42 16.72
CA PRO A 179 -14.79 3.34 15.44
C PRO A 179 -16.31 3.28 15.56
N PHE A 180 -16.84 3.03 16.74
CA PHE A 180 -18.28 2.92 17.00
C PHE A 180 -18.72 3.74 18.21
N GLU A 181 -20.01 4.05 18.29
CA GLU A 181 -20.61 4.74 19.42
C GLU A 181 -20.52 3.86 20.69
N MET A 182 -19.98 4.44 21.77
CA MET A 182 -19.86 3.74 23.06
C MET A 182 -21.18 3.83 23.83
N ILE A 183 -21.81 2.70 24.09
CA ILE A 183 -23.02 2.61 24.94
C ILE A 183 -22.64 2.76 26.41
N SER A 184 -21.62 2.01 26.85
CA SER A 184 -21.14 2.04 28.24
C SER A 184 -19.72 1.54 28.38
N GLN A 185 -19.06 2.00 29.45
CA GLN A 185 -17.80 1.47 29.96
C GLN A 185 -18.01 1.13 31.44
N SER A 186 -17.57 -0.04 31.87
CA SER A 186 -17.67 -0.50 33.24
C SER A 186 -16.44 -1.31 33.65
N VAL A 187 -16.29 -1.60 34.91
CA VAL A 187 -15.24 -2.50 35.43
C VAL A 187 -15.90 -3.78 35.95
N ASP A 188 -15.39 -4.93 35.51
CA ASP A 188 -15.88 -6.22 35.93
C ASP A 188 -15.42 -6.57 37.37
N SER A 189 -15.88 -7.72 37.90
CA SER A 189 -15.58 -8.19 39.26
C SER A 189 -14.09 -8.53 39.49
N VAL A 190 -13.29 -8.64 38.43
CA VAL A 190 -11.86 -8.94 38.49
C VAL A 190 -10.97 -7.75 38.07
N GLY A 191 -11.59 -6.57 37.86
CA GLY A 191 -10.88 -5.32 37.60
C GLY A 191 -10.61 -5.00 36.11
N ASN A 192 -11.13 -5.77 35.17
CA ASN A 192 -10.98 -5.46 33.75
C ASN A 192 -12.00 -4.41 33.31
N THR A 193 -11.57 -3.53 32.42
CA THR A 193 -12.49 -2.61 31.73
C THR A 193 -13.30 -3.36 30.68
N VAL A 194 -14.62 -3.23 30.72
CA VAL A 194 -15.56 -3.84 29.79
C VAL A 194 -16.25 -2.73 29.02
N TYR A 195 -16.16 -2.80 27.70
CA TYR A 195 -16.78 -1.86 26.77
C TYR A 195 -18.02 -2.47 26.13
N LYS A 196 -19.03 -1.65 25.89
CA LYS A 196 -20.22 -2.01 25.13
C LYS A 196 -20.43 -0.98 24.03
N TRP A 197 -20.53 -1.45 22.80
CA TRP A 197 -20.62 -0.63 21.59
C TRP A 197 -21.99 -0.78 20.91
N ASP A 198 -22.43 0.29 20.24
CA ASP A 198 -23.47 0.20 19.22
C ASP A 198 -22.81 0.03 17.84
N PHE A 199 -22.65 -1.20 17.40
CA PHE A 199 -22.05 -1.51 16.10
C PHE A 199 -22.91 -1.06 14.90
N THR A 200 -24.13 -0.60 15.12
CA THR A 200 -24.97 0.00 14.08
C THR A 200 -24.64 1.48 13.84
N ARG A 201 -23.79 2.06 14.70
CA ARG A 201 -23.42 3.49 14.69
C ARG A 201 -21.90 3.69 14.60
N PRO A 202 -21.33 3.66 13.38
CA PRO A 202 -19.95 4.10 13.18
C PRO A 202 -19.75 5.53 13.72
N ASN A 203 -18.57 5.80 14.29
CA ASN A 203 -18.25 7.13 14.82
C ASN A 203 -17.65 8.03 13.72
N PRO A 204 -18.39 9.04 13.21
CA PRO A 204 -17.89 9.89 12.13
C PRO A 204 -16.57 10.60 12.45
N THR A 205 -16.38 11.05 13.70
CA THR A 205 -15.15 11.74 14.12
C THR A 205 -13.92 10.84 14.02
N PHE A 206 -14.06 9.57 14.38
CA PHE A 206 -13.00 8.58 14.22
C PHE A 206 -12.62 8.41 12.74
N PHE A 207 -13.62 8.18 11.89
CA PHE A 207 -13.39 7.96 10.46
C PHE A 207 -12.93 9.22 9.71
N GLN A 208 -13.31 10.41 10.16
CA GLN A 208 -12.76 11.67 9.64
C GLN A 208 -11.26 11.81 9.94
N ASN A 209 -10.78 11.25 11.07
CA ASN A 209 -9.34 11.17 11.32
C ASN A 209 -8.65 10.17 10.37
N VAL A 210 -9.26 9.02 10.09
CA VAL A 210 -8.76 8.06 9.09
C VAL A 210 -8.66 8.72 7.71
N ASP A 211 -9.71 9.43 7.26
CA ASP A 211 -9.70 10.19 6.00
C ASP A 211 -8.50 11.14 5.89
N ARG A 212 -8.27 11.93 6.95
CA ARG A 212 -7.14 12.88 6.99
C ARG A 212 -5.81 12.16 6.81
N ARG A 213 -5.58 11.04 7.50
CA ARG A 213 -4.32 10.28 7.39
C ARG A 213 -4.11 9.71 5.98
N ILE A 214 -5.16 9.19 5.34
CA ILE A 214 -5.09 8.72 3.94
C ILE A 214 -4.74 9.88 3.00
N LEU A 215 -5.37 11.03 3.16
CA LEU A 215 -5.10 12.21 2.33
C LEU A 215 -3.71 12.82 2.60
N ASP A 216 -3.21 12.76 3.83
CA ASP A 216 -1.85 13.20 4.15
C ASP A 216 -0.81 12.27 3.53
N LEU A 217 -1.01 10.95 3.56
CA LEU A 217 -0.19 9.99 2.84
C LEU A 217 -0.22 10.25 1.33
N GLN A 218 -1.41 10.52 0.76
CA GLN A 218 -1.54 10.85 -0.66
C GLN A 218 -0.72 12.08 -1.06
N LYS A 219 -0.70 13.14 -0.23
CA LYS A 219 0.13 14.33 -0.46
C LYS A 219 1.63 14.02 -0.43
N LEU A 220 2.04 13.01 0.34
CA LEU A 220 3.42 12.53 0.40
C LEU A 220 3.77 11.54 -0.73
N GLY A 221 2.83 11.19 -1.60
CA GLY A 221 3.03 10.16 -2.62
C GLY A 221 3.14 8.75 -2.03
N ILE A 222 2.45 8.49 -0.92
CA ILE A 222 2.49 7.21 -0.20
C ILE A 222 1.15 6.50 -0.33
N GLU A 223 1.20 5.23 -0.76
CA GLU A 223 0.04 4.35 -0.81
C GLU A 223 -0.38 3.92 0.60
N ALA A 224 -1.68 3.98 0.85
CA ALA A 224 -2.31 3.64 2.13
C ALA A 224 -2.88 2.22 2.08
N ASP A 225 -2.13 1.24 2.57
CA ASP A 225 -2.53 -0.16 2.65
C ASP A 225 -3.27 -0.40 3.97
N LEU A 226 -4.61 -0.42 3.88
CA LEU A 226 -5.51 -0.40 5.04
C LEU A 226 -5.74 -1.81 5.58
N ILE A 227 -5.27 -2.07 6.79
CA ILE A 227 -5.53 -3.32 7.53
C ILE A 227 -6.91 -3.24 8.16
N LEU A 228 -7.85 -4.02 7.65
CA LEU A 228 -9.26 -3.96 8.04
C LEU A 228 -9.55 -4.73 9.33
N PHE A 229 -8.90 -5.89 9.53
CA PHE A 229 -8.98 -6.72 10.73
C PHE A 229 -7.60 -7.15 11.20
N HIS A 230 -7.49 -7.47 12.48
CA HIS A 230 -6.25 -7.98 13.10
C HIS A 230 -6.54 -8.72 14.42
N PRO A 231 -5.63 -9.57 14.95
CA PRO A 231 -5.82 -10.31 16.20
C PRO A 231 -5.49 -9.52 17.46
N TYR A 232 -5.09 -8.26 17.35
CA TYR A 232 -4.46 -7.51 18.43
C TYR A 232 -5.43 -6.74 19.33
N ASP A 233 -6.73 -6.92 19.16
CA ASP A 233 -7.75 -6.48 20.11
C ASP A 233 -7.62 -7.22 21.44
N LYS A 234 -7.24 -8.52 21.37
CA LYS A 234 -7.12 -9.43 22.54
C LYS A 234 -8.38 -9.48 23.41
N GLY A 235 -9.52 -9.08 22.87
CA GLY A 235 -10.80 -9.02 23.56
C GLY A 235 -10.99 -7.78 24.43
N VAL A 236 -10.11 -6.80 24.36
CA VAL A 236 -10.22 -5.55 25.12
C VAL A 236 -11.44 -4.76 24.68
N TRP A 237 -11.60 -4.55 23.36
CA TRP A 237 -12.74 -3.79 22.82
C TRP A 237 -13.79 -4.67 22.15
N GLY A 238 -13.42 -5.84 21.62
CA GLY A 238 -14.33 -6.78 20.98
C GLY A 238 -14.60 -6.52 19.50
N PHE A 239 -13.78 -5.70 18.83
CA PHE A 239 -13.91 -5.43 17.39
C PHE A 239 -13.52 -6.62 16.52
N ASP A 240 -12.75 -7.58 17.05
CA ASP A 240 -12.42 -8.84 16.39
C ASP A 240 -13.61 -9.81 16.31
N ARG A 241 -14.70 -9.56 17.06
CA ARG A 241 -15.86 -10.45 17.26
C ARG A 241 -17.23 -9.79 17.07
N MET A 242 -17.32 -8.74 16.25
CA MET A 242 -18.57 -8.01 16.02
C MET A 242 -19.71 -8.90 15.47
N GLY A 243 -19.37 -9.92 14.68
CA GLY A 243 -20.31 -10.80 13.98
C GLY A 243 -20.55 -10.41 12.52
N GLU A 244 -21.04 -11.34 11.73
CA GLU A 244 -21.12 -11.23 10.25
C GLU A 244 -21.85 -9.98 9.78
N GLU A 245 -22.98 -9.65 10.39
CA GLU A 245 -23.79 -8.48 10.02
C GLU A 245 -23.02 -7.17 10.23
N PHE A 246 -22.40 -7.03 11.40
CA PHE A 246 -21.67 -5.81 11.75
C PHE A 246 -20.32 -5.73 11.04
N ASP A 247 -19.63 -6.84 10.80
CA ASP A 247 -18.44 -6.89 9.95
C ASP A 247 -18.77 -6.38 8.53
N ARG A 248 -19.90 -6.81 7.97
CA ARG A 248 -20.39 -6.33 6.66
C ARG A 248 -20.66 -4.84 6.67
N ASN A 249 -21.42 -4.36 7.65
CA ASN A 249 -21.80 -2.94 7.76
C ASN A 249 -20.57 -2.05 7.92
N TYR A 250 -19.59 -2.48 8.72
CA TYR A 250 -18.31 -1.83 8.88
C TYR A 250 -17.55 -1.71 7.55
N LEU A 251 -17.40 -2.83 6.84
CA LEU A 251 -16.68 -2.86 5.55
C LEU A 251 -17.36 -2.00 4.50
N GLU A 252 -18.69 -2.12 4.35
CA GLU A 252 -19.46 -1.33 3.39
C GLU A 252 -19.41 0.17 3.69
N TYR A 253 -19.46 0.56 4.97
CA TYR A 253 -19.30 1.96 5.40
C TYR A 253 -17.89 2.48 5.10
N LEU A 254 -16.86 1.72 5.45
CA LEU A 254 -15.47 2.11 5.22
C LEU A 254 -15.18 2.26 3.71
N VAL A 255 -15.57 1.28 2.89
CA VAL A 255 -15.36 1.34 1.43
C VAL A 255 -16.12 2.52 0.81
N ALA A 256 -17.38 2.77 1.20
CA ALA A 256 -18.13 3.94 0.73
C ALA A 256 -17.43 5.25 1.08
N ARG A 257 -16.73 5.29 2.22
CA ARG A 257 -16.06 6.47 2.73
C ARG A 257 -14.72 6.75 2.07
N VAL A 258 -13.86 5.74 1.93
CA VAL A 258 -12.46 5.94 1.51
C VAL A 258 -12.12 5.34 0.14
N GLY A 259 -13.01 4.54 -0.44
CA GLY A 259 -12.76 3.88 -1.74
C GLY A 259 -12.60 4.84 -2.92
N SER A 260 -12.94 6.12 -2.78
CA SER A 260 -12.70 7.14 -3.82
C SER A 260 -11.34 7.85 -3.70
N TYR A 261 -10.48 7.43 -2.78
CA TYR A 261 -9.11 7.93 -2.69
C TYR A 261 -8.17 7.01 -3.50
N ARG A 262 -7.45 7.57 -4.46
CA ARG A 262 -6.62 6.80 -5.41
C ARG A 262 -5.49 5.99 -4.78
N ASN A 263 -5.03 6.37 -3.58
CA ASN A 263 -3.92 5.74 -2.88
C ASN A 263 -4.34 4.67 -1.85
N VAL A 264 -5.56 4.14 -1.93
CA VAL A 264 -6.07 3.11 -1.01
C VAL A 264 -5.78 1.72 -1.56
N TRP A 265 -5.31 0.83 -0.67
CA TRP A 265 -5.24 -0.62 -0.89
C TRP A 265 -5.99 -1.32 0.24
N TRP A 266 -6.54 -2.52 -0.03
CA TRP A 266 -7.28 -3.31 0.94
C TRP A 266 -6.45 -4.49 1.44
N SER A 267 -6.07 -4.50 2.73
CA SER A 267 -5.53 -5.65 3.43
C SER A 267 -6.61 -6.21 4.37
N LEU A 268 -7.27 -7.29 3.98
CA LEU A 268 -8.44 -7.83 4.73
C LEU A 268 -8.11 -8.10 6.18
N ALA A 269 -6.93 -8.65 6.43
CA ALA A 269 -6.43 -8.84 7.79
C ALA A 269 -4.90 -8.81 7.82
N ASN A 270 -4.36 -8.41 8.96
CA ASN A 270 -3.02 -8.79 9.40
C ASN A 270 -3.14 -10.04 10.27
N GLU A 271 -2.30 -11.06 10.01
CA GLU A 271 -2.29 -12.34 10.75
C GLU A 271 -3.69 -12.96 10.89
N TRP A 272 -4.37 -13.14 9.74
CA TRP A 272 -5.75 -13.63 9.67
C TRP A 272 -5.97 -14.94 10.45
N ASP A 273 -4.98 -15.81 10.48
CA ASP A 273 -4.98 -17.11 11.14
C ASP A 273 -4.96 -17.00 12.68
N LEU A 274 -4.55 -15.86 13.23
CA LEU A 274 -4.56 -15.56 14.66
C LEU A 274 -5.88 -14.90 15.12
N VAL A 275 -6.74 -14.45 14.19
CA VAL A 275 -8.08 -13.93 14.50
C VAL A 275 -9.02 -15.11 14.77
N ARG A 276 -8.98 -15.65 15.99
CA ARG A 276 -9.66 -16.90 16.38
C ARG A 276 -11.18 -16.86 16.34
N THR A 277 -11.76 -15.68 16.18
CA THR A 277 -13.21 -15.47 16.10
C THR A 277 -13.75 -15.63 14.68
N LYS A 278 -12.87 -15.76 13.67
CA LYS A 278 -13.21 -15.94 12.26
C LYS A 278 -12.58 -17.24 11.73
N LYS A 279 -13.32 -17.93 10.85
CA LYS A 279 -12.87 -19.15 10.19
C LYS A 279 -12.20 -18.79 8.85
N TYR A 280 -11.52 -19.76 8.26
CA TYR A 280 -10.86 -19.61 6.95
C TYR A 280 -11.84 -19.12 5.87
N GLU A 281 -13.06 -19.67 5.83
CA GLU A 281 -14.08 -19.35 4.84
C GLU A 281 -14.67 -17.95 5.02
N ASP A 282 -14.70 -17.44 6.25
CA ASP A 282 -15.22 -16.09 6.55
C ASP A 282 -14.40 -15.03 5.83
N TRP A 283 -13.08 -15.21 5.73
CA TRP A 283 -12.19 -14.26 5.04
C TRP A 283 -12.52 -14.10 3.54
N LYS A 284 -12.89 -15.21 2.88
CA LYS A 284 -13.34 -15.14 1.49
C LYS A 284 -14.62 -14.29 1.38
N THR A 285 -15.60 -14.55 2.25
CA THR A 285 -16.86 -13.79 2.28
C THR A 285 -16.62 -12.30 2.54
N LEU A 286 -15.77 -11.97 3.51
CA LEU A 286 -15.41 -10.58 3.83
C LEU A 286 -14.68 -9.89 2.66
N THR A 287 -13.79 -10.61 1.98
CA THR A 287 -13.10 -10.10 0.78
C THR A 287 -14.08 -9.81 -0.34
N GLU A 288 -15.02 -10.72 -0.62
CA GLU A 288 -16.07 -10.52 -1.63
C GLU A 288 -16.92 -9.28 -1.34
N ILE A 289 -17.19 -8.99 -0.05
CA ILE A 289 -17.92 -7.77 0.36
C ILE A 289 -17.12 -6.52 -0.06
N VAL A 290 -15.83 -6.46 0.29
CA VAL A 290 -14.97 -5.32 -0.04
C VAL A 290 -14.86 -5.13 -1.55
N VAL A 291 -14.51 -6.19 -2.28
CA VAL A 291 -14.33 -6.13 -3.74
C VAL A 291 -15.62 -5.74 -4.47
N LYS A 292 -16.78 -6.19 -3.97
CA LYS A 292 -18.08 -5.83 -4.54
C LYS A 292 -18.48 -4.38 -4.22
N ALA A 293 -18.12 -3.89 -3.03
CA ALA A 293 -18.44 -2.53 -2.59
C ALA A 293 -17.53 -1.48 -3.24
N ASP A 294 -16.32 -1.87 -3.68
CA ASP A 294 -15.33 -0.99 -4.30
C ASP A 294 -15.51 -0.90 -5.82
N PRO A 295 -16.08 0.20 -6.35
CA PRO A 295 -16.29 0.36 -7.79
C PRO A 295 -14.99 0.63 -8.57
N TYR A 296 -13.90 0.95 -7.89
CA TYR A 296 -12.61 1.32 -8.50
C TYR A 296 -11.63 0.15 -8.60
N ARG A 297 -11.92 -0.98 -7.95
CA ARG A 297 -11.10 -2.21 -7.97
C ARG A 297 -9.68 -1.98 -7.50
N HIS A 298 -9.54 -1.30 -6.36
CA HIS A 298 -8.25 -1.13 -5.72
C HIS A 298 -7.59 -2.48 -5.41
N LEU A 299 -6.28 -2.43 -5.20
CA LEU A 299 -5.51 -3.61 -4.84
C LEU A 299 -6.05 -4.22 -3.54
N CYS A 300 -6.15 -5.56 -3.53
CA CYS A 300 -6.72 -6.30 -2.42
C CYS A 300 -5.86 -7.53 -2.11
N SER A 301 -5.53 -7.73 -0.84
CA SER A 301 -4.82 -8.91 -0.35
C SER A 301 -5.23 -9.25 1.08
N ILE A 302 -4.61 -10.28 1.64
CA ILE A 302 -4.74 -10.70 3.03
C ILE A 302 -3.39 -11.20 3.52
N HIS A 303 -3.08 -11.04 4.81
CA HIS A 303 -1.79 -11.34 5.38
C HIS A 303 -1.92 -12.35 6.53
N GLY A 304 -1.23 -13.48 6.43
CA GLY A 304 -1.17 -14.52 7.48
C GLY A 304 0.00 -14.32 8.42
N GLY A 305 -0.02 -15.00 9.55
CA GLY A 305 1.11 -15.08 10.48
C GLY A 305 2.33 -15.77 9.85
N SER A 306 3.41 -15.87 10.62
CA SER A 306 4.71 -16.37 10.12
C SER A 306 4.59 -17.71 9.40
N ALA A 307 4.95 -17.72 8.10
CA ALA A 307 4.88 -18.87 7.21
C ALA A 307 3.47 -19.46 6.99
N VAL A 308 2.42 -18.68 7.26
CA VAL A 308 1.03 -19.07 7.00
C VAL A 308 0.51 -18.31 5.78
N TYR A 309 0.17 -19.03 4.73
CA TYR A 309 -0.30 -18.46 3.47
C TYR A 309 -1.81 -18.69 3.31
N TYR A 310 -2.49 -17.72 2.68
CA TYR A 310 -3.86 -17.89 2.23
C TYR A 310 -3.90 -18.43 0.80
N ASP A 311 -5.09 -18.73 0.27
CA ASP A 311 -5.23 -19.11 -1.15
C ASP A 311 -5.21 -17.86 -2.05
N TYR A 312 -4.01 -17.37 -2.36
CA TYR A 312 -3.83 -16.23 -3.26
C TYR A 312 -4.15 -16.51 -4.73
N HIS A 313 -4.51 -17.75 -5.10
CA HIS A 313 -4.99 -18.04 -6.45
C HIS A 313 -6.43 -17.56 -6.67
N LEU A 314 -7.18 -17.28 -5.60
CA LEU A 314 -8.51 -16.70 -5.69
C LEU A 314 -8.47 -15.35 -6.43
N PRO A 315 -9.46 -15.08 -7.33
CA PRO A 315 -9.45 -13.90 -8.19
C PRO A 315 -9.63 -12.57 -7.43
N GLU A 316 -10.18 -12.61 -6.24
CA GLU A 316 -10.39 -11.45 -5.37
C GLU A 316 -9.07 -10.83 -4.89
N TYR A 317 -8.02 -11.64 -4.73
CA TYR A 317 -6.69 -11.15 -4.32
C TYR A 317 -5.87 -10.74 -5.54
N THR A 318 -5.46 -9.50 -5.58
CA THR A 318 -4.66 -8.92 -6.68
C THR A 318 -3.18 -9.25 -6.56
N HIS A 319 -2.69 -9.44 -5.34
CA HIS A 319 -1.29 -9.72 -5.03
C HIS A 319 -1.17 -10.59 -3.77
N VAL A 320 0.00 -11.16 -3.58
CA VAL A 320 0.37 -11.93 -2.39
C VAL A 320 0.94 -10.98 -1.35
N SER A 321 0.46 -11.10 -0.11
CA SER A 321 1.01 -10.42 1.08
C SER A 321 1.33 -11.49 2.12
N PHE A 322 2.58 -11.58 2.58
CA PHE A 322 2.97 -12.64 3.51
C PHE A 322 3.97 -12.17 4.58
N GLN A 323 4.05 -12.96 5.65
CA GLN A 323 4.99 -12.79 6.77
C GLN A 323 5.95 -13.98 6.81
N ASP A 324 7.12 -13.83 6.24
CA ASP A 324 8.17 -14.85 6.27
C ASP A 324 9.48 -14.27 5.70
N GLU A 325 10.58 -14.38 6.44
CA GLU A 325 11.91 -14.01 5.96
C GLU A 325 12.55 -15.10 5.07
N GLY A 326 12.09 -16.35 5.17
CA GLY A 326 12.69 -17.50 4.48
C GLY A 326 12.88 -17.30 2.98
N PRO A 327 11.87 -16.83 2.24
CA PRO A 327 12.00 -16.55 0.80
C PRO A 327 13.03 -15.48 0.45
N LEU A 328 13.46 -14.65 1.40
CA LEU A 328 14.39 -13.54 1.17
C LEU A 328 15.86 -13.91 1.39
N TYR A 329 16.16 -15.12 1.85
CA TYR A 329 17.54 -15.55 2.02
C TYR A 329 18.29 -15.79 0.71
N SER A 330 17.58 -15.95 -0.40
CA SER A 330 18.18 -16.00 -1.72
C SER A 330 17.25 -15.46 -2.81
N MET A 331 17.83 -14.95 -3.88
CA MET A 331 17.09 -14.53 -5.08
C MET A 331 16.28 -15.69 -5.68
N THR A 332 16.79 -16.91 -5.64
CA THR A 332 16.11 -18.11 -6.15
C THR A 332 14.83 -18.40 -5.36
N ALA A 333 14.89 -18.32 -4.02
CA ALA A 333 13.72 -18.55 -3.19
C ALA A 333 12.64 -17.48 -3.44
N SER A 334 13.02 -16.20 -3.48
CA SER A 334 12.11 -15.10 -3.84
C SER A 334 11.49 -15.28 -5.23
N GLY A 335 12.30 -15.60 -6.23
CA GLY A 335 11.82 -15.86 -7.59
C GLY A 335 10.88 -17.06 -7.70
N THR A 336 11.06 -18.08 -6.85
CA THR A 336 10.17 -19.25 -6.78
C THR A 336 8.79 -18.86 -6.28
N MET A 337 8.68 -18.01 -5.24
CA MET A 337 7.39 -17.48 -4.75
C MET A 337 6.61 -16.80 -5.87
N ARG A 338 7.30 -15.96 -6.64
CA ARG A 338 6.73 -15.28 -7.80
C ARG A 338 6.19 -16.24 -8.86
N GLN A 339 6.88 -17.36 -9.11
CA GLN A 339 6.44 -18.36 -10.07
C GLN A 339 5.25 -19.19 -9.57
N ILE A 340 5.21 -19.52 -8.27
CA ILE A 340 4.12 -20.29 -7.65
C ILE A 340 2.82 -19.53 -7.77
N PHE A 341 2.78 -18.29 -7.33
CA PHE A 341 1.53 -17.53 -7.24
C PHE A 341 1.13 -16.85 -8.55
N ARG A 342 2.07 -16.55 -9.45
CA ARG A 342 1.85 -15.84 -10.73
C ARG A 342 1.12 -14.51 -10.55
N LYS A 343 1.38 -13.85 -9.45
CA LYS A 343 0.88 -12.51 -9.05
C LYS A 343 2.06 -11.70 -8.50
N PRO A 344 1.96 -10.38 -8.41
CA PRO A 344 2.90 -9.60 -7.63
C PRO A 344 2.98 -10.12 -6.20
N VAL A 345 4.17 -10.13 -5.62
CA VAL A 345 4.44 -10.68 -4.29
C VAL A 345 5.09 -9.63 -3.42
N ILE A 346 4.53 -9.38 -2.25
CA ILE A 346 5.08 -8.48 -1.24
C ILE A 346 5.29 -9.26 0.06
N ALA A 347 6.51 -9.28 0.56
CA ALA A 347 6.82 -9.70 1.92
C ALA A 347 6.53 -8.52 2.86
N ASP A 348 5.29 -8.43 3.34
CA ASP A 348 4.79 -7.28 4.07
C ASP A 348 5.20 -7.25 5.55
N GLU A 349 5.69 -8.37 6.07
CA GLU A 349 6.32 -8.45 7.39
C GLU A 349 7.37 -9.55 7.36
N ILE A 350 8.64 -9.20 7.59
CA ILE A 350 9.74 -10.16 7.50
C ILE A 350 10.52 -10.29 8.81
N GLY A 351 10.23 -9.48 9.77
CA GLY A 351 10.98 -9.23 10.99
C GLY A 351 11.49 -7.79 10.99
N TYR A 352 12.19 -7.42 12.05
CA TYR A 352 12.47 -6.01 12.33
C TYR A 352 13.96 -5.75 12.56
N GLU A 353 14.45 -4.65 11.99
CA GLU A 353 15.67 -4.02 12.44
C GLU A 353 15.51 -3.58 13.90
N GLY A 354 16.52 -3.82 14.75
CA GLY A 354 16.38 -3.40 16.13
C GLY A 354 17.38 -3.99 17.12
N ASP A 355 17.15 -3.72 18.40
CA ASP A 355 18.00 -4.11 19.52
C ASP A 355 17.23 -4.87 20.61
N THR A 356 16.07 -5.44 20.29
CA THR A 356 15.24 -6.16 21.26
C THR A 356 15.84 -7.51 21.65
N ALA A 357 15.31 -8.14 22.72
CA ALA A 357 15.67 -9.49 23.08
C ALA A 357 15.01 -10.55 22.15
N MET A 358 14.00 -10.17 21.37
CA MET A 358 13.26 -11.05 20.48
C MET A 358 14.03 -11.29 19.18
N ARG A 359 14.20 -12.55 18.79
CA ARG A 359 14.98 -12.96 17.59
C ARG A 359 14.54 -12.22 16.32
N TRP A 360 13.24 -12.06 16.14
CA TRP A 360 12.63 -11.45 14.95
C TRP A 360 12.68 -9.90 14.95
N ALA A 361 13.12 -9.26 16.03
CA ALA A 361 13.17 -7.79 16.17
C ALA A 361 14.54 -7.33 16.71
N ARG A 362 15.64 -7.96 16.22
CA ARG A 362 17.02 -7.62 16.58
C ARG A 362 17.98 -7.72 15.40
N TRP A 363 17.47 -7.50 14.20
CA TRP A 363 18.31 -7.53 13.01
C TRP A 363 19.18 -6.28 12.91
N SER A 364 20.38 -6.45 12.36
CA SER A 364 21.19 -5.27 12.02
C SER A 364 20.58 -4.54 10.82
N PRO A 365 20.82 -3.22 10.71
CA PRO A 365 20.40 -2.45 9.54
C PRO A 365 20.97 -3.03 8.24
N GLN A 366 22.20 -3.58 8.27
CA GLN A 366 22.82 -4.25 7.13
C GLN A 366 22.03 -5.48 6.68
N PHE A 367 21.59 -6.30 7.65
CA PHE A 367 20.83 -7.50 7.33
C PHE A 367 19.44 -7.16 6.78
N MET A 368 18.75 -6.17 7.34
CA MET A 368 17.48 -5.66 6.79
C MET A 368 17.66 -5.19 5.35
N THR A 369 18.65 -4.35 5.07
CA THR A 369 18.95 -3.87 3.70
C THR A 369 19.26 -5.03 2.75
N HIS A 370 20.00 -6.03 3.23
CA HIS A 370 20.34 -7.23 2.44
C HIS A 370 19.10 -8.03 2.05
N LEU A 371 18.15 -8.26 2.97
CA LEU A 371 16.93 -8.99 2.68
C LEU A 371 16.04 -8.23 1.70
N VAL A 372 15.93 -6.92 1.84
CA VAL A 372 15.20 -6.07 0.88
C VAL A 372 15.80 -6.22 -0.52
N MET A 373 17.13 -6.15 -0.65
CA MET A 373 17.79 -6.31 -1.96
C MET A 373 17.60 -7.71 -2.54
N ASN A 374 17.70 -8.76 -1.74
CA ASN A 374 17.45 -10.14 -2.20
C ASN A 374 16.03 -10.33 -2.73
N GLY A 375 15.04 -9.75 -2.05
CA GLY A 375 13.66 -9.75 -2.53
C GLY A 375 13.55 -9.10 -3.91
N ILE A 376 14.11 -7.90 -4.07
CA ILE A 376 14.12 -7.16 -5.34
C ILE A 376 14.82 -7.96 -6.44
N MET A 377 15.98 -8.55 -6.16
CA MET A 377 16.67 -9.42 -7.11
C MET A 377 15.82 -10.61 -7.55
N GLY A 378 15.03 -11.17 -6.64
CA GLY A 378 14.05 -12.23 -6.93
C GLY A 378 12.77 -11.75 -7.62
N GLY A 379 12.59 -10.44 -7.79
CA GLY A 379 11.42 -9.82 -8.41
C GLY A 379 10.20 -9.79 -7.50
N ILE A 380 10.40 -9.74 -6.17
CA ILE A 380 9.36 -9.50 -5.17
C ILE A 380 9.69 -8.22 -4.39
N TYR A 381 8.70 -7.72 -3.65
CA TYR A 381 8.83 -6.48 -2.89
C TYR A 381 8.88 -6.77 -1.39
N VAL A 382 9.48 -5.88 -0.62
CA VAL A 382 9.70 -6.10 0.81
C VAL A 382 9.34 -4.86 1.60
N THR A 383 8.59 -5.06 2.67
CA THR A 383 8.20 -3.99 3.60
C THR A 383 9.16 -3.94 4.79
N HIS A 384 9.65 -2.76 5.10
CA HIS A 384 10.54 -2.46 6.21
C HIS A 384 9.76 -2.43 7.54
N GLY A 385 10.45 -2.84 8.61
CA GLY A 385 10.00 -2.64 9.99
C GLY A 385 11.18 -2.47 10.94
N GLU A 386 11.00 -1.73 12.03
CA GLU A 386 12.01 -1.62 13.08
C GLU A 386 11.40 -1.60 14.48
N CYS A 387 12.19 -2.05 15.47
CA CYS A 387 11.82 -2.04 16.87
C CYS A 387 13.07 -1.80 17.74
N TYR A 388 13.13 -0.65 18.37
CA TYR A 388 14.26 -0.25 19.20
C TYR A 388 13.83 0.04 20.63
N ARG A 389 14.74 -0.18 21.57
CA ARG A 389 14.55 0.22 22.95
C ARG A 389 14.48 1.74 23.07
N ASP A 390 13.48 2.24 23.77
CA ASP A 390 13.42 3.66 24.11
C ASP A 390 14.15 3.90 25.45
N PRO A 391 15.30 4.58 25.43
CA PRO A 391 16.08 4.81 26.65
C PRO A 391 15.37 5.72 27.66
N THR A 392 14.34 6.46 27.24
CA THR A 392 13.60 7.37 28.12
C THR A 392 12.42 6.69 28.82
N ARG A 393 11.95 5.56 28.30
CA ARG A 393 10.76 4.84 28.79
C ARG A 393 11.08 3.46 29.37
N GLU A 394 12.33 2.99 29.25
CA GLU A 394 12.77 1.62 29.58
C GLU A 394 11.97 0.52 28.87
N ASP A 395 11.41 0.81 27.69
CA ASP A 395 10.51 -0.03 26.93
C ASP A 395 10.92 -0.15 25.47
N TRP A 396 10.25 -1.07 24.74
CA TRP A 396 10.44 -1.26 23.31
C TRP A 396 9.49 -0.35 22.54
N VAL A 397 10.01 0.35 21.52
CA VAL A 397 9.19 1.16 20.60
C VAL A 397 9.26 0.56 19.21
N TYR A 398 8.15 0.05 18.76
CA TYR A 398 7.97 -0.34 17.39
C TYR A 398 7.73 0.91 16.53
N TRP A 399 8.40 1.00 15.40
CA TRP A 399 8.09 2.02 14.40
C TRP A 399 6.61 1.94 13.96
N SER A 400 6.05 0.72 13.95
CA SER A 400 4.61 0.53 13.68
C SER A 400 3.68 1.27 14.64
N ASP A 401 4.16 1.68 15.81
CA ASP A 401 3.45 2.55 16.74
C ASP A 401 3.58 4.04 16.39
N GLY A 402 4.36 4.37 15.37
CA GLY A 402 4.62 5.72 14.91
C GLY A 402 5.76 6.42 15.63
N SER A 403 5.87 7.72 15.42
CA SER A 403 6.89 8.64 15.97
C SER A 403 8.11 8.79 15.05
N VAL A 404 9.32 8.41 15.48
CA VAL A 404 10.56 8.59 14.72
C VAL A 404 11.25 7.27 14.42
N LEU A 405 11.84 7.19 13.24
CA LEU A 405 12.72 6.09 12.85
C LEU A 405 14.07 6.22 13.57
N ARG A 406 14.58 5.11 14.10
CA ARG A 406 15.84 5.03 14.85
C ARG A 406 16.90 4.21 14.14
N GLY A 407 16.49 3.36 13.22
CA GLY A 407 17.34 2.44 12.48
C GLY A 407 18.19 3.08 11.40
N GLY A 408 19.02 2.29 10.77
CA GLY A 408 19.93 2.72 9.70
C GLY A 408 19.58 2.17 8.32
N SER A 409 18.68 1.20 8.22
CA SER A 409 18.36 0.60 6.92
C SER A 409 17.46 1.50 6.04
N TRP A 410 16.58 2.30 6.61
CA TRP A 410 15.64 3.11 5.84
C TRP A 410 16.32 4.09 4.86
N GLN A 411 17.48 4.68 5.22
CA GLN A 411 18.25 5.53 4.32
C GLN A 411 18.80 4.72 3.12
N ARG A 412 19.27 3.49 3.39
CA ARG A 412 19.78 2.57 2.37
C ARG A 412 18.66 2.09 1.45
N ILE A 413 17.48 1.85 2.03
CA ILE A 413 16.27 1.51 1.26
C ILE A 413 15.84 2.68 0.38
N ALA A 414 15.91 3.93 0.88
CA ALA A 414 15.65 5.11 0.06
C ALA A 414 16.63 5.25 -1.12
N PHE A 415 17.93 5.02 -0.87
CA PHE A 415 18.94 4.99 -1.92
C PHE A 415 18.70 3.87 -2.93
N LEU A 416 18.36 2.67 -2.44
CA LEU A 416 18.02 1.53 -3.29
C LEU A 416 16.78 1.81 -4.16
N ARG A 417 15.77 2.48 -3.62
CA ARG A 417 14.60 2.90 -4.38
C ARG A 417 14.99 3.74 -5.60
N GLN A 418 15.85 4.73 -5.44
CA GLN A 418 16.32 5.56 -6.55
C GLN A 418 16.96 4.72 -7.66
N ILE A 419 17.81 3.75 -7.29
CA ILE A 419 18.47 2.84 -8.25
C ILE A 419 17.45 1.97 -8.99
N VAL A 420 16.45 1.47 -8.28
CA VAL A 420 15.41 0.57 -8.84
C VAL A 420 14.46 1.33 -9.76
N GLU A 421 14.08 2.56 -9.40
CA GLU A 421 13.19 3.41 -10.21
C GLU A 421 13.84 3.91 -11.51
N GLU A 422 15.19 3.93 -11.59
CA GLU A 422 15.92 4.19 -12.84
C GLU A 422 15.90 2.99 -13.83
N ALA A 423 15.47 1.80 -13.36
CA ALA A 423 15.40 0.62 -14.20
C ALA A 423 14.24 0.73 -15.21
N PRO A 424 14.44 0.33 -16.48
CA PRO A 424 13.42 0.53 -17.54
C PRO A 424 12.16 -0.34 -17.36
N ASN A 425 12.24 -1.40 -16.57
CA ASN A 425 11.13 -2.32 -16.30
C ASN A 425 11.28 -2.95 -14.91
N PRO A 426 10.23 -3.60 -14.39
CA PRO A 426 10.31 -4.33 -13.13
C PRO A 426 11.44 -5.38 -13.15
N ILE A 427 12.22 -5.40 -12.06
CA ILE A 427 13.37 -6.29 -11.89
C ILE A 427 12.86 -7.73 -11.72
N ARG A 428 13.58 -8.67 -12.30
CA ARG A 428 13.31 -10.12 -12.20
C ARG A 428 14.59 -10.92 -12.33
N PRO A 429 14.66 -12.15 -11.78
CA PRO A 429 15.79 -13.03 -12.01
C PRO A 429 16.09 -13.21 -13.49
N ALA A 430 17.35 -13.12 -13.87
CA ALA A 430 17.77 -13.38 -15.24
C ALA A 430 17.72 -14.88 -15.57
N ASP A 431 18.17 -15.74 -14.65
CA ASP A 431 18.07 -17.19 -14.74
C ASP A 431 18.02 -17.81 -13.33
N ILE A 432 16.81 -18.09 -12.85
CA ILE A 432 16.59 -18.63 -11.50
C ILE A 432 17.18 -20.04 -11.29
N SER A 433 17.44 -20.78 -12.37
CA SER A 433 17.92 -22.17 -12.28
C SER A 433 19.44 -22.30 -12.24
N ARG A 434 20.16 -21.24 -12.61
CA ARG A 434 21.62 -21.32 -12.84
C ARG A 434 22.41 -20.12 -12.33
N ASP A 435 21.74 -19.06 -11.93
CA ASP A 435 22.37 -17.84 -11.47
C ASP A 435 21.58 -17.23 -10.32
N GLU A 436 22.16 -17.23 -9.13
CA GLU A 436 21.57 -16.67 -7.91
C GLU A 436 21.98 -15.22 -7.66
N GLN A 437 22.72 -14.60 -8.59
CA GLN A 437 23.26 -13.24 -8.40
C GLN A 437 22.76 -12.24 -9.42
N THR A 438 22.25 -12.69 -10.58
CA THR A 438 21.94 -11.81 -11.70
C THR A 438 20.43 -11.66 -11.93
N SER A 439 19.99 -10.43 -11.99
CA SER A 439 18.63 -10.05 -12.37
C SER A 439 18.66 -9.12 -13.56
N THR A 440 17.51 -8.98 -14.24
CA THR A 440 17.36 -8.09 -15.39
C THR A 440 16.14 -7.23 -15.25
N ALA A 441 16.21 -6.02 -15.78
CA ALA A 441 15.10 -5.08 -15.92
C ALA A 441 14.77 -4.80 -17.40
N GLY A 442 15.25 -5.62 -18.32
CA GLY A 442 14.99 -5.45 -19.75
C GLY A 442 16.18 -5.81 -20.61
N GLU A 443 16.06 -5.51 -21.90
CA GLU A 443 17.14 -5.72 -22.86
C GLU A 443 18.39 -4.91 -22.51
N GLY A 444 19.50 -5.63 -22.28
CA GLY A 444 20.77 -5.00 -21.98
C GLY A 444 20.88 -4.30 -20.63
N TYR A 445 19.94 -4.53 -19.73
CA TYR A 445 19.95 -3.95 -18.37
C TYR A 445 19.96 -5.07 -17.31
N PHE A 446 21.05 -5.12 -16.53
CA PHE A 446 21.25 -6.17 -15.54
C PHE A 446 21.71 -5.61 -14.20
N PHE A 447 21.35 -6.35 -13.15
CA PHE A 447 21.91 -6.19 -11.81
C PHE A 447 22.64 -7.46 -11.41
N VAL A 448 23.80 -7.32 -10.75
CA VAL A 448 24.54 -8.44 -10.13
C VAL A 448 24.80 -8.06 -8.68
N TYR A 449 24.24 -8.82 -7.76
CA TYR A 449 24.34 -8.53 -6.32
C TYR A 449 25.16 -9.59 -5.59
N PHE A 450 26.18 -9.17 -4.85
CA PHE A 450 27.08 -10.07 -4.13
C PHE A 450 26.68 -10.30 -2.67
N GLY A 451 25.68 -9.60 -2.18
CA GLY A 451 25.18 -9.77 -0.82
C GLY A 451 26.26 -9.50 0.22
N GLN A 452 26.44 -10.43 1.15
CA GLN A 452 27.41 -10.34 2.25
C GLN A 452 28.83 -10.76 1.84
N GLN A 453 29.04 -11.18 0.58
CA GLN A 453 30.37 -11.58 0.11
C GLN A 453 31.29 -10.38 -0.03
N ILE A 454 32.53 -10.53 0.35
CA ILE A 454 33.59 -9.56 0.16
C ILE A 454 34.50 -10.10 -0.94
N LEU A 455 34.42 -9.49 -2.11
CA LEU A 455 35.15 -9.89 -3.30
C LEU A 455 36.11 -8.76 -3.72
N ARG A 456 37.27 -9.15 -4.24
CA ARG A 456 38.25 -8.23 -4.81
C ARG A 456 37.99 -7.89 -6.27
N ASP A 457 37.50 -8.87 -6.99
CA ASP A 457 37.19 -8.76 -8.40
C ASP A 457 36.06 -9.71 -8.81
N TRP A 458 35.51 -9.48 -9.99
CA TRP A 458 34.49 -10.34 -10.58
C TRP A 458 34.74 -10.53 -12.08
N VAL A 459 34.64 -11.78 -12.54
CA VAL A 459 34.69 -12.11 -13.95
C VAL A 459 33.41 -11.62 -14.62
N PHE A 460 33.52 -10.64 -15.50
CA PHE A 460 32.36 -10.16 -16.25
C PHE A 460 31.68 -11.29 -16.98
N ASN A 461 30.44 -11.56 -16.65
CA ASN A 461 29.61 -12.53 -17.34
C ASN A 461 28.13 -12.21 -17.18
N LEU A 462 27.36 -12.41 -18.26
CA LEU A 462 25.93 -12.18 -18.27
C LEU A 462 25.22 -13.44 -18.77
N PRO A 463 24.12 -13.87 -18.11
CA PRO A 463 23.36 -15.05 -18.53
C PRO A 463 22.60 -14.74 -19.82
N ASP A 464 22.66 -15.64 -20.78
CA ASP A 464 21.78 -15.64 -21.95
C ASP A 464 20.45 -16.30 -21.55
N SER A 465 19.58 -15.50 -20.97
CA SER A 465 18.28 -16.02 -20.54
C SER A 465 17.40 -16.35 -21.75
N ASN A 466 16.71 -17.48 -21.67
CA ASN A 466 15.65 -17.85 -22.64
C ASN A 466 14.39 -16.96 -22.50
N SER A 467 14.50 -15.83 -21.82
CA SER A 467 13.39 -14.91 -21.58
C SER A 467 13.02 -14.12 -22.84
N HIS A 468 11.85 -13.48 -22.80
CA HIS A 468 11.23 -12.72 -23.89
C HIS A 468 12.01 -11.49 -24.38
N PHE A 469 13.21 -11.22 -23.86
CA PHE A 469 14.06 -10.12 -24.30
C PHE A 469 15.03 -10.58 -25.39
N LYS A 470 15.43 -9.66 -26.26
CA LYS A 470 16.48 -9.90 -27.24
C LYS A 470 17.74 -10.42 -26.54
N ARG A 471 18.35 -11.41 -27.15
CA ARG A 471 19.56 -12.04 -26.63
C ARG A 471 20.73 -11.08 -26.74
N ILE A 472 21.66 -11.17 -25.79
CA ILE A 472 22.99 -10.59 -25.91
C ILE A 472 23.64 -11.17 -27.16
N GLN A 473 24.27 -10.32 -27.96
CA GLN A 473 25.00 -10.71 -29.15
C GLN A 473 26.51 -10.57 -28.91
N GLU A 474 27.30 -11.35 -29.64
CA GLU A 474 28.74 -11.12 -29.67
C GLU A 474 29.05 -9.70 -30.14
N GLY A 475 29.96 -9.02 -29.44
CA GLY A 475 30.32 -7.65 -29.70
C GLY A 475 29.46 -6.59 -29.03
N ASP A 476 28.35 -7.00 -28.36
CA ASP A 476 27.60 -6.07 -27.53
C ASP A 476 28.47 -5.48 -26.42
N ARG A 477 28.36 -4.17 -26.23
CA ARG A 477 29.21 -3.43 -25.30
C ARG A 477 28.42 -3.04 -24.06
N PHE A 478 29.05 -3.13 -22.88
CA PHE A 478 28.41 -2.88 -21.59
C PHE A 478 29.24 -1.96 -20.73
N ARG A 479 28.56 -0.96 -20.14
CA ARG A 479 29.05 -0.14 -19.04
C ARG A 479 28.68 -0.80 -17.73
N VAL A 480 29.55 -0.69 -16.74
CA VAL A 480 29.35 -1.22 -15.39
C VAL A 480 29.47 -0.10 -14.38
N GLU A 481 28.47 0.03 -13.51
CA GLU A 481 28.52 0.87 -12.33
C GLU A 481 28.62 -0.02 -11.10
N ILE A 482 29.51 0.34 -10.20
CA ILE A 482 29.75 -0.34 -8.92
C ILE A 482 29.06 0.46 -7.85
N ILE A 483 28.07 -0.14 -7.21
CA ILE A 483 27.20 0.48 -6.22
C ILE A 483 27.48 -0.18 -4.88
N ASN A 484 27.89 0.59 -3.89
CA ASN A 484 27.95 0.14 -2.51
C ASN A 484 26.65 0.57 -1.81
N LEU A 485 25.77 -0.39 -1.50
CA LEU A 485 24.47 -0.12 -0.89
C LEU A 485 24.61 0.40 0.54
N TRP A 486 25.64 -0.04 1.26
CA TRP A 486 25.82 0.40 2.64
C TRP A 486 26.36 1.83 2.74
N ASP A 487 27.36 2.17 1.94
CA ASP A 487 27.96 3.50 1.90
C ASP A 487 27.20 4.49 1.01
N MET A 488 26.17 4.00 0.30
CA MET A 488 25.31 4.76 -0.62
C MET A 488 26.15 5.51 -1.69
N THR A 489 27.07 4.80 -2.32
CA THR A 489 27.95 5.35 -3.38
C THR A 489 27.78 4.63 -4.70
N ILE A 490 27.93 5.36 -5.79
CA ILE A 490 27.95 4.84 -7.16
C ILE A 490 29.26 5.28 -7.80
N GLN A 491 30.00 4.32 -8.36
CA GLN A 491 31.24 4.55 -9.07
C GLN A 491 31.18 3.87 -10.45
N GLU A 492 31.44 4.60 -11.51
CA GLU A 492 31.55 4.03 -12.85
C GLU A 492 32.87 3.26 -13.01
N CYS A 493 32.77 2.01 -13.51
CA CYS A 493 33.95 1.26 -13.93
C CYS A 493 34.52 1.89 -15.22
N PRO A 494 35.81 2.23 -15.29
CA PRO A 494 36.39 2.87 -16.45
C PRO A 494 36.45 1.96 -17.70
N THR A 495 36.16 0.67 -17.52
CA THR A 495 36.25 -0.34 -18.59
C THR A 495 34.85 -0.57 -19.19
N ILE A 496 34.76 -0.44 -20.52
CA ILE A 496 33.62 -0.95 -21.30
C ILE A 496 33.90 -2.41 -21.65
N PHE A 497 33.00 -3.32 -21.25
CA PHE A 497 33.11 -4.76 -21.50
C PHE A 497 32.46 -5.12 -22.83
N GLU A 498 33.05 -6.07 -23.59
CA GLU A 498 32.55 -6.53 -24.88
C GLU A 498 32.18 -8.01 -24.79
N ALA A 499 30.95 -8.36 -25.12
CA ALA A 499 30.42 -9.71 -24.99
C ALA A 499 31.07 -10.68 -26.02
N THR A 500 31.44 -11.88 -25.54
CA THR A 500 31.83 -13.00 -26.41
C THR A 500 30.62 -13.64 -27.08
N GLU A 501 30.87 -14.60 -27.99
CA GLU A 501 29.88 -15.64 -28.28
C GLU A 501 29.41 -16.33 -26.99
N LYS A 502 28.24 -16.95 -27.05
CA LYS A 502 27.68 -17.66 -25.90
C LYS A 502 28.49 -18.90 -25.56
N ILE A 503 29.02 -18.96 -24.34
CA ILE A 503 29.76 -20.10 -23.76
C ILE A 503 29.00 -20.60 -22.55
N ASN A 504 28.53 -21.84 -22.54
CA ASN A 504 27.80 -22.44 -21.41
C ASN A 504 26.67 -21.56 -20.87
N TYR A 505 25.81 -21.03 -21.77
CA TYR A 505 24.67 -20.13 -21.44
C TYR A 505 25.02 -18.75 -20.89
N ARG A 506 26.29 -18.30 -21.03
CA ARG A 506 26.77 -16.99 -20.61
C ARG A 506 27.59 -16.32 -21.69
N HIS A 507 27.61 -15.00 -21.66
CA HIS A 507 28.53 -14.15 -22.42
C HIS A 507 29.56 -13.59 -21.46
N TYR A 508 30.83 -13.71 -21.78
CA TYR A 508 31.96 -13.21 -21.00
C TYR A 508 32.57 -11.99 -21.68
N ASP A 509 33.51 -11.31 -21.01
CA ASP A 509 34.28 -10.27 -21.68
C ASP A 509 35.26 -10.87 -22.69
N LYS A 510 35.22 -10.39 -23.93
CA LYS A 510 36.07 -10.83 -25.04
C LYS A 510 37.58 -10.64 -24.77
N HIS A 511 37.91 -9.69 -23.91
CA HIS A 511 39.28 -9.40 -23.52
C HIS A 511 39.67 -9.98 -22.16
N HIS A 512 38.85 -10.83 -21.56
CA HIS A 512 39.07 -11.47 -20.26
C HIS A 512 39.37 -10.51 -19.10
N ARG A 513 38.84 -9.29 -19.16
CA ARG A 513 39.04 -8.28 -18.12
C ARG A 513 38.12 -8.56 -16.92
N LEU A 514 38.57 -8.14 -15.74
CA LEU A 514 37.84 -8.28 -14.49
C LEU A 514 37.24 -6.92 -14.09
N VAL A 515 36.07 -6.96 -13.47
CA VAL A 515 35.53 -5.82 -12.74
C VAL A 515 36.22 -5.80 -11.37
N GLN A 516 36.98 -4.72 -11.08
CA GLN A 516 37.59 -4.54 -9.76
C GLN A 516 36.53 -4.07 -8.76
N LEU A 517 36.45 -4.71 -7.60
CA LEU A 517 35.46 -4.43 -6.56
C LEU A 517 36.11 -3.78 -5.33
N PRO A 518 35.35 -3.04 -4.51
CA PRO A 518 35.89 -2.26 -3.39
C PRO A 518 36.25 -3.10 -2.14
N GLU A 519 36.30 -4.41 -2.22
CA GLU A 519 36.60 -5.34 -1.10
C GLU A 519 35.69 -5.09 0.14
N THR A 520 34.42 -4.79 -0.10
CA THR A 520 33.39 -4.58 0.92
C THR A 520 32.17 -5.47 0.64
N ALA A 521 31.33 -5.69 1.65
CA ALA A 521 30.04 -6.36 1.47
C ALA A 521 28.98 -5.40 0.85
N TYR A 522 27.87 -5.98 0.42
CA TYR A 522 26.68 -5.28 -0.10
C TYR A 522 26.92 -4.52 -1.41
N VAL A 523 27.83 -5.04 -2.24
CA VAL A 523 28.12 -4.50 -3.56
C VAL A 523 27.09 -5.00 -4.56
N LEU A 524 26.56 -4.08 -5.34
CA LEU A 524 25.66 -4.28 -6.46
C LEU A 524 26.33 -3.73 -7.72
N LEU A 525 26.31 -4.46 -8.81
CA LEU A 525 26.67 -3.94 -10.12
C LEU A 525 25.40 -3.61 -10.90
N ARG A 526 25.35 -2.42 -11.51
CA ARG A 526 24.38 -2.07 -12.54
C ARG A 526 25.11 -2.10 -13.88
N ILE A 527 24.64 -2.96 -14.78
CA ILE A 527 25.27 -3.23 -16.07
C ILE A 527 24.31 -2.83 -17.18
N THR A 528 24.71 -1.89 -18.01
CA THR A 528 23.87 -1.36 -19.07
C THR A 528 24.56 -1.48 -20.44
N LYS A 529 23.78 -1.93 -21.43
CA LYS A 529 24.24 -1.99 -22.82
C LYS A 529 24.44 -0.56 -23.33
N VAL A 530 25.57 -0.34 -23.98
CA VAL A 530 25.91 0.93 -24.64
C VAL A 530 25.41 0.84 -26.07
N GLU A 531 24.63 1.84 -26.49
CA GLU A 531 24.27 1.98 -27.91
C GLU A 531 25.50 2.31 -28.73
N ASN A 532 25.60 1.71 -29.94
CA ASN A 532 26.73 1.90 -30.86
C ASN A 532 26.67 3.26 -31.53
#